data_966593444269580240584173e9037230
#
_entry.id   966593444269580240584173e9037230
#
_cell.length_a   1.000
_cell.length_b   1.000
_cell.length_c   1.000
_cell.angle_alpha   90.00
_cell.angle_beta   90.00
_cell.angle_gamma   90.00
#
_symmetry.space_group_name_H-M   'P 1'
#
loop_
_entity.id
_entity.type
_entity.pdbx_description
1 polymer ?
#
loop_
_entity_poly.entity_id
_entity_poly.type
_entity_poly.pdbx_seq_one_letter_code
_entity_poly.pdbx_strand_id
1 'polypeptide(L)'
;MIFCKSKKSAERTLEKIQPFIEKKLYLKMNEEKTVVSYVKGVKFLGYTFYIYRGKGRLRVHPKSIAKMKKRIKELTSRSNGWGNEKRRTKLNEYVRGWMNYFKLADVKTFLKSFDGYYRRRIRMIYWKQWKKVRTKFRYLRKLGIEESKAWEYANSRKGYWRIANSPIVNRSLSIQFLEGIGYIFFYDYYQKITVN
;
A
#
# COMPACT_ATOMS: atom_id res chain seq x y z
N MET A 1 -18.04 13.12 14.70
CA MET A 1 -18.91 12.04 14.16
C MET A 1 -19.85 11.61 15.28
N ILE A 2 -21.14 11.48 14.99
CA ILE A 2 -22.18 11.09 15.95
C ILE A 2 -22.82 9.80 15.42
N PHE A 3 -22.93 8.79 16.27
CA PHE A 3 -23.59 7.54 15.92
C PHE A 3 -25.01 7.50 16.49
N CYS A 4 -25.99 7.20 15.63
CA CYS A 4 -27.39 7.09 15.97
C CYS A 4 -27.93 5.70 15.64
N LYS A 5 -28.95 5.23 16.36
CA LYS A 5 -29.57 3.91 16.16
C LYS A 5 -30.33 3.78 14.84
N SER A 6 -30.86 4.88 14.31
CA SER A 6 -31.64 4.90 13.07
C SER A 6 -31.38 6.17 12.26
N LYS A 7 -31.70 6.14 10.96
CA LYS A 7 -31.62 7.30 10.07
C LYS A 7 -32.46 8.49 10.61
N LYS A 8 -33.70 8.23 11.00
CA LYS A 8 -34.58 9.24 11.56
C LYS A 8 -34.02 9.90 12.83
N SER A 9 -33.36 9.11 13.70
CA SER A 9 -32.67 9.65 14.87
C SER A 9 -31.48 10.52 14.49
N ALA A 10 -30.71 10.14 13.47
CA ALA A 10 -29.56 10.91 12.98
C ALA A 10 -29.99 12.26 12.36
N GLU A 11 -31.08 12.26 11.58
CA GLU A 11 -31.63 13.47 10.97
C GLU A 11 -32.11 14.44 12.06
N ARG A 12 -32.87 13.97 13.03
CA ARG A 12 -33.31 14.79 14.19
C ARG A 12 -32.16 15.35 15.01
N THR A 13 -31.06 14.55 15.13
CA THR A 13 -29.88 15.01 15.85
C THR A 13 -29.16 16.10 15.08
N LEU A 14 -29.09 16.01 13.77
CA LEU A 14 -28.53 17.04 12.91
C LEU A 14 -29.31 18.33 12.99
N GLU A 15 -30.65 18.27 12.88
CA GLU A 15 -31.58 19.42 13.02
C GLU A 15 -31.39 20.16 14.34
N LYS A 16 -31.11 19.45 15.44
CA LYS A 16 -30.88 20.07 16.76
C LYS A 16 -29.47 20.65 16.92
N ILE A 17 -28.48 19.99 16.37
CA ILE A 17 -27.08 20.40 16.53
C ILE A 17 -26.70 21.56 15.62
N GLN A 18 -27.26 21.64 14.42
CA GLN A 18 -26.96 22.71 13.47
C GLN A 18 -27.26 24.11 14.05
N PRO A 19 -28.44 24.40 14.59
CA PRO A 19 -28.72 25.72 15.22
C PRO A 19 -27.84 26.00 16.45
N PHE A 20 -27.47 24.97 17.21
CA PHE A 20 -26.55 25.13 18.34
C PHE A 20 -25.18 25.58 17.90
N ILE A 21 -24.63 24.94 16.86
CA ILE A 21 -23.29 25.27 16.31
C ILE A 21 -23.33 26.70 15.73
N GLU A 22 -24.34 27.03 14.96
CA GLU A 22 -24.45 28.32 14.27
C GLU A 22 -24.80 29.49 15.21
N LYS A 23 -25.77 29.30 16.12
CA LYS A 23 -26.27 30.36 16.98
C LYS A 23 -25.50 30.51 18.29
N LYS A 24 -25.02 29.42 18.89
CA LYS A 24 -24.30 29.46 20.16
C LYS A 24 -22.78 29.48 20.03
N LEU A 25 -22.24 28.78 19.04
CA LEU A 25 -20.80 28.71 18.83
C LEU A 25 -20.32 29.66 17.73
N TYR A 26 -21.25 30.33 17.02
CA TYR A 26 -20.95 31.24 15.90
C TYR A 26 -20.06 30.59 14.82
N LEU A 27 -20.18 29.27 14.61
CA LEU A 27 -19.41 28.48 13.63
C LEU A 27 -20.33 28.10 12.47
N LYS A 28 -19.86 28.33 11.25
CA LYS A 28 -20.60 27.94 10.04
C LYS A 28 -20.39 26.44 9.77
N MET A 29 -21.47 25.68 9.62
CA MET A 29 -21.40 24.29 9.23
C MET A 29 -21.05 24.16 7.74
N ASN A 30 -20.19 23.19 7.40
CA ASN A 30 -19.87 22.85 6.01
C ASN A 30 -20.89 21.83 5.50
N GLU A 31 -21.82 22.26 4.66
CA GLU A 31 -22.91 21.44 4.12
C GLU A 31 -22.41 20.24 3.30
N GLU A 32 -21.35 20.44 2.50
CA GLU A 32 -20.78 19.36 1.67
C GLU A 32 -20.16 18.22 2.51
N LYS A 33 -19.71 18.53 3.74
CA LYS A 33 -19.08 17.57 4.64
C LYS A 33 -20.03 17.03 5.71
N THR A 34 -21.17 17.66 5.89
CA THR A 34 -22.19 17.27 6.87
C THR A 34 -23.19 16.34 6.22
N VAL A 35 -23.02 15.04 6.43
CA VAL A 35 -23.82 14.01 5.75
C VAL A 35 -24.35 13.01 6.77
N VAL A 36 -25.65 12.75 6.73
CA VAL A 36 -26.26 11.58 7.39
C VAL A 36 -26.14 10.39 6.46
N SER A 37 -25.37 9.39 6.86
CA SER A 37 -25.15 8.21 6.04
C SER A 37 -25.08 6.93 6.86
N TYR A 38 -25.36 5.80 6.20
CA TYR A 38 -25.20 4.50 6.82
C TYR A 38 -23.72 4.21 7.10
N VAL A 39 -23.43 3.58 8.23
CA VAL A 39 -22.06 3.38 8.76
C VAL A 39 -21.09 2.74 7.76
N LYS A 40 -21.57 1.87 6.87
CA LYS A 40 -20.72 1.22 5.83
C LYS A 40 -20.16 2.20 4.80
N GLY A 41 -20.80 3.35 4.57
CA GLY A 41 -20.35 4.38 3.60
C GLY A 41 -19.41 5.41 4.20
N VAL A 42 -19.30 5.46 5.52
CA VAL A 42 -18.56 6.51 6.21
C VAL A 42 -17.06 6.29 6.12
N LYS A 43 -16.34 7.37 5.77
CA LYS A 43 -14.89 7.45 5.90
C LYS A 43 -14.53 8.24 7.15
N PHE A 44 -13.87 7.60 8.10
CA PHE A 44 -13.37 8.27 9.29
C PHE A 44 -11.89 7.95 9.51
N LEU A 45 -11.05 8.97 9.59
CA LEU A 45 -9.60 8.83 9.76
C LEU A 45 -8.95 7.83 8.76
N GLY A 46 -9.48 7.76 7.54
CA GLY A 46 -8.98 6.83 6.53
C GLY A 46 -9.50 5.41 6.63
N TYR A 47 -10.23 5.07 7.68
CA TYR A 47 -10.95 3.82 7.84
C TYR A 47 -12.36 3.90 7.27
N THR A 48 -12.98 2.73 7.10
CA THR A 48 -14.41 2.55 6.91
C THR A 48 -14.88 1.34 7.70
N PHE A 49 -16.17 1.27 7.97
CA PHE A 49 -16.77 0.22 8.79
C PHE A 49 -17.45 -0.83 7.92
N TYR A 50 -17.50 -2.05 8.39
CA TYR A 50 -18.31 -3.10 7.80
C TYR A 50 -18.80 -4.06 8.89
N ILE A 51 -19.87 -4.81 8.60
CA ILE A 51 -20.43 -5.79 9.52
C ILE A 51 -20.06 -7.17 9.01
N TYR A 52 -19.48 -7.99 9.89
CA TYR A 52 -19.16 -9.36 9.60
C TYR A 52 -19.61 -10.26 10.77
N ARG A 53 -20.48 -11.22 10.51
CA ARG A 53 -21.10 -12.10 11.51
C ARG A 53 -21.69 -11.34 12.69
N GLY A 54 -22.48 -10.28 12.39
CA GLY A 54 -23.11 -9.43 13.40
C GLY A 54 -22.20 -8.46 14.15
N LYS A 55 -20.86 -8.54 13.95
CA LYS A 55 -19.89 -7.66 14.61
C LYS A 55 -19.41 -6.55 13.69
N GLY A 56 -19.34 -5.33 14.22
CA GLY A 56 -18.71 -4.20 13.52
C GLY A 56 -17.20 -4.36 13.43
N ARG A 57 -16.63 -4.20 12.24
CA ARG A 57 -15.20 -4.29 11.97
C ARG A 57 -14.69 -3.11 11.17
N LEU A 58 -13.39 -2.91 11.21
CA LEU A 58 -12.70 -1.82 10.51
C LEU A 58 -11.96 -2.37 9.29
N ARG A 59 -12.03 -1.62 8.20
CA ARG A 59 -11.16 -1.82 7.04
C ARG A 59 -10.61 -0.49 6.54
N VAL A 60 -9.54 -0.54 5.77
CA VAL A 60 -9.00 0.68 5.15
C VAL A 60 -9.93 1.17 4.05
N HIS A 61 -10.24 2.46 4.07
CA HIS A 61 -11.09 3.07 3.06
C HIS A 61 -10.44 3.03 1.66
N PRO A 62 -11.18 2.76 0.56
CA PRO A 62 -10.62 2.65 -0.79
C PRO A 62 -9.77 3.86 -1.22
N LYS A 63 -10.19 5.09 -0.87
CA LYS A 63 -9.39 6.31 -1.14
C LYS A 63 -8.03 6.28 -0.43
N SER A 64 -7.92 5.68 0.76
CA SER A 64 -6.65 5.54 1.50
C SER A 64 -5.74 4.49 0.84
N ILE A 65 -6.32 3.39 0.35
CA ILE A 65 -5.61 2.39 -0.46
C ILE A 65 -5.09 3.00 -1.77
N ALA A 66 -5.92 3.79 -2.46
CA ALA A 66 -5.49 4.47 -3.68
C ALA A 66 -4.32 5.44 -3.45
N LYS A 67 -4.35 6.22 -2.34
CA LYS A 67 -3.23 7.07 -1.93
C LYS A 67 -1.96 6.26 -1.66
N MET A 68 -2.07 5.13 -0.96
CA MET A 68 -0.95 4.22 -0.71
C MET A 68 -0.34 3.70 -2.02
N LYS A 69 -1.17 3.20 -2.93
CA LYS A 69 -0.73 2.71 -4.25
C LYS A 69 -0.01 3.81 -5.05
N LYS A 70 -0.56 5.02 -5.05
CA LYS A 70 0.05 6.19 -5.69
C LYS A 70 1.43 6.47 -5.08
N ARG A 71 1.52 6.54 -3.75
CA ARG A 71 2.79 6.81 -3.06
C ARG A 71 3.84 5.74 -3.30
N ILE A 72 3.49 4.47 -3.26
CA ILE A 72 4.41 3.38 -3.64
C ILE A 72 4.87 3.51 -5.10
N LYS A 73 3.99 3.90 -6.02
CA LYS A 73 4.35 4.15 -7.42
C LYS A 73 5.38 5.29 -7.55
N GLU A 74 5.22 6.37 -6.79
CA GLU A 74 6.16 7.50 -6.74
C GLU A 74 7.53 7.06 -6.18
N LEU A 75 7.54 6.45 -4.99
CA LEU A 75 8.76 5.98 -4.33
C LEU A 75 9.53 4.94 -5.16
N THR A 76 8.82 4.17 -5.97
CA THR A 76 9.37 3.18 -6.90
C THR A 76 9.43 3.70 -8.35
N SER A 77 9.46 5.02 -8.55
CA SER A 77 9.68 5.58 -9.88
C SER A 77 11.08 5.24 -10.38
N ARG A 78 11.15 4.94 -11.68
CA ARG A 78 12.42 4.65 -12.35
C ARG A 78 13.24 5.90 -12.66
N SER A 79 12.65 7.07 -12.49
CA SER A 79 13.21 8.36 -12.94
C SER A 79 13.55 9.31 -11.79
N ASN A 80 13.42 8.86 -10.52
CA ASN A 80 13.69 9.72 -9.36
C ASN A 80 15.19 9.86 -8.98
N GLY A 81 16.08 9.27 -9.74
CA GLY A 81 17.54 9.40 -9.52
C GLY A 81 18.08 8.73 -8.24
N TRP A 82 17.25 8.08 -7.44
CA TRP A 82 17.67 7.53 -6.16
C TRP A 82 18.47 6.23 -6.30
N GLY A 83 19.53 6.10 -5.50
CA GLY A 83 20.20 4.83 -5.25
C GLY A 83 19.29 3.85 -4.50
N ASN A 84 19.70 2.57 -4.49
CA ASN A 84 18.89 1.50 -3.85
C ASN A 84 18.77 1.68 -2.35
N GLU A 85 19.81 2.14 -1.68
CA GLU A 85 19.80 2.36 -0.24
C GLU A 85 18.79 3.44 0.18
N LYS A 86 18.89 4.63 -0.40
CA LYS A 86 17.94 5.73 -0.14
C LYS A 86 16.51 5.29 -0.43
N ARG A 87 16.30 4.56 -1.52
CA ARG A 87 14.97 4.06 -1.90
C ARG A 87 14.45 3.04 -0.89
N ARG A 88 15.27 2.10 -0.47
CA ARG A 88 14.93 1.10 0.56
C ARG A 88 14.53 1.79 1.86
N THR A 89 15.33 2.74 2.34
CA THR A 89 15.03 3.51 3.55
C THR A 89 13.67 4.20 3.45
N LYS A 90 13.42 4.95 2.36
CA LYS A 90 12.14 5.65 2.15
C LYS A 90 10.94 4.70 2.02
N LEU A 91 11.12 3.55 1.40
CA LEU A 91 10.07 2.53 1.32
C LEU A 91 9.78 1.93 2.69
N ASN A 92 10.81 1.58 3.44
CA ASN A 92 10.66 1.01 4.78
C ASN A 92 10.01 1.99 5.77
N GLU A 93 10.41 3.27 5.75
CA GLU A 93 9.76 4.32 6.51
C GLU A 93 8.26 4.40 6.19
N TYR A 94 7.93 4.38 4.90
CA TYR A 94 6.54 4.44 4.46
C TYR A 94 5.73 3.21 4.85
N VAL A 95 6.28 2.00 4.68
CA VAL A 95 5.62 0.74 5.07
C VAL A 95 5.32 0.74 6.56
N ARG A 96 6.31 1.08 7.39
CA ARG A 96 6.14 1.15 8.86
C ARG A 96 5.07 2.17 9.26
N GLY A 97 5.18 3.39 8.76
CA GLY A 97 4.22 4.46 9.09
C GLY A 97 2.79 4.10 8.69
N TRP A 98 2.60 3.59 7.46
CA TRP A 98 1.28 3.21 6.98
C TRP A 98 0.68 2.05 7.77
N MET A 99 1.47 1.03 8.07
CA MET A 99 1.01 -0.15 8.82
C MET A 99 0.70 0.17 10.28
N ASN A 100 1.53 0.96 10.95
CA ASN A 100 1.27 1.41 12.32
C ASN A 100 -0.02 2.21 12.41
N TYR A 101 -0.31 3.04 11.39
CA TYR A 101 -1.55 3.81 11.35
C TYR A 101 -2.77 2.92 11.11
N PHE A 102 -2.69 1.95 10.20
CA PHE A 102 -3.82 1.09 9.81
C PHE A 102 -3.82 -0.30 10.48
N LYS A 103 -3.09 -0.49 11.57
CA LYS A 103 -2.97 -1.78 12.27
C LYS A 103 -4.29 -2.39 12.75
N LEU A 104 -5.30 -1.55 13.02
CA LEU A 104 -6.62 -1.97 13.49
C LEU A 104 -7.55 -2.46 12.36
N ALA A 105 -7.16 -2.29 11.11
CA ALA A 105 -7.99 -2.65 9.97
C ALA A 105 -7.80 -4.10 9.55
N ASP A 106 -8.88 -4.74 9.13
CA ASP A 106 -8.85 -6.05 8.46
C ASP A 106 -8.31 -5.90 7.03
N VAL A 107 -6.99 -6.00 6.87
CA VAL A 107 -6.31 -5.80 5.57
C VAL A 107 -5.49 -6.99 5.09
N LYS A 108 -5.46 -8.08 5.83
CA LYS A 108 -4.60 -9.26 5.61
C LYS A 108 -4.60 -9.75 4.14
N THR A 109 -5.78 -10.02 3.59
CA THR A 109 -5.94 -10.53 2.22
C THR A 109 -5.45 -9.53 1.18
N PHE A 110 -5.77 -8.26 1.37
CA PHE A 110 -5.31 -7.19 0.49
C PHE A 110 -3.77 -7.07 0.50
N LEU A 111 -3.14 -7.11 1.67
CA LEU A 111 -1.68 -6.97 1.80
C LEU A 111 -0.94 -8.12 1.12
N LYS A 112 -1.41 -9.36 1.26
CA LYS A 112 -0.83 -10.52 0.56
C LYS A 112 -0.76 -10.31 -0.95
N SER A 113 -1.85 -9.83 -1.55
CA SER A 113 -1.90 -9.56 -3.00
C SER A 113 -1.08 -8.32 -3.37
N PHE A 114 -1.11 -7.29 -2.55
CA PHE A 114 -0.41 -6.04 -2.80
C PHE A 114 1.11 -6.18 -2.74
N ASP A 115 1.63 -7.00 -1.85
CA ASP A 115 3.07 -7.28 -1.75
C ASP A 115 3.63 -7.93 -3.03
N GLY A 116 2.84 -8.71 -3.76
CA GLY A 116 3.21 -9.18 -5.09
C GLY A 116 3.47 -8.02 -6.07
N TYR A 117 2.56 -7.04 -6.10
CA TYR A 117 2.74 -5.81 -6.88
C TYR A 117 3.96 -5.01 -6.40
N TYR A 118 4.13 -4.86 -5.11
CA TYR A 118 5.22 -4.09 -4.50
C TYR A 118 6.59 -4.70 -4.83
N ARG A 119 6.77 -6.01 -4.68
CA ARG A 119 7.98 -6.74 -5.07
C ARG A 119 8.29 -6.59 -6.57
N ARG A 120 7.26 -6.69 -7.42
CA ARG A 120 7.43 -6.47 -8.86
C ARG A 120 7.92 -5.04 -9.17
N ARG A 121 7.45 -4.03 -8.44
CA ARG A 121 7.95 -2.64 -8.55
C ARG A 121 9.42 -2.53 -8.18
N ILE A 122 9.86 -3.18 -7.11
CA ILE A 122 11.27 -3.21 -6.69
C ILE A 122 12.13 -3.92 -7.76
N ARG A 123 11.74 -5.10 -8.22
CA ARG A 123 12.45 -5.86 -9.27
C ARG A 123 12.60 -5.06 -10.56
N MET A 124 11.57 -4.32 -10.96
CA MET A 124 11.61 -3.44 -12.12
C MET A 124 12.70 -2.37 -12.01
N ILE A 125 12.95 -1.85 -10.81
CA ILE A 125 13.98 -0.85 -10.57
C ILE A 125 15.37 -1.47 -10.70
N TYR A 126 15.60 -2.61 -10.05
CA TYR A 126 16.87 -3.34 -10.18
C TYR A 126 17.16 -3.66 -11.62
N TRP A 127 16.18 -4.18 -12.36
CA TRP A 127 16.32 -4.47 -13.78
C TRP A 127 16.66 -3.25 -14.63
N LYS A 128 16.09 -2.09 -14.35
CA LYS A 128 16.46 -0.84 -15.02
C LYS A 128 17.89 -0.40 -14.69
N GLN A 129 18.33 -0.57 -13.45
CA GLN A 129 19.67 -0.19 -13.01
C GLN A 129 20.75 -1.05 -13.69
N TRP A 130 20.44 -2.29 -13.97
CA TRP A 130 21.32 -3.18 -14.75
C TRP A 130 21.26 -2.85 -16.26
N LYS A 131 21.63 -1.65 -16.64
CA LYS A 131 21.41 -1.08 -17.98
C LYS A 131 21.90 -1.96 -19.13
N LYS A 132 23.18 -2.41 -19.05
CA LYS A 132 23.85 -3.18 -20.12
C LYS A 132 23.57 -4.67 -20.01
N VAL A 133 23.55 -5.39 -21.15
CA VAL A 133 23.35 -6.83 -21.21
C VAL A 133 24.39 -7.56 -20.34
N ARG A 134 25.68 -7.23 -20.46
CA ARG A 134 26.75 -7.79 -19.62
C ARG A 134 26.51 -7.61 -18.13
N THR A 135 25.96 -6.45 -17.73
CA THR A 135 25.65 -6.16 -16.33
C THR A 135 24.49 -7.03 -15.84
N LYS A 136 23.42 -7.15 -16.62
CA LYS A 136 22.28 -8.04 -16.31
C LYS A 136 22.74 -9.49 -16.18
N PHE A 137 23.52 -9.98 -17.16
CA PHE A 137 24.08 -11.32 -17.14
C PHE A 137 24.90 -11.57 -15.87
N ARG A 138 25.87 -10.70 -15.56
CA ARG A 138 26.72 -10.82 -14.37
C ARG A 138 25.90 -10.90 -13.08
N TYR A 139 24.88 -10.02 -12.91
CA TYR A 139 24.03 -10.05 -11.73
C TYR A 139 23.15 -11.30 -11.67
N LEU A 140 22.58 -11.75 -12.79
CA LEU A 140 21.82 -12.99 -12.83
C LEU A 140 22.69 -14.19 -12.44
N ARG A 141 23.93 -14.29 -12.96
CA ARG A 141 24.89 -15.34 -12.57
C ARG A 141 25.22 -15.27 -11.08
N LYS A 142 25.53 -14.07 -10.57
CA LYS A 142 25.80 -13.86 -9.13
C LYS A 142 24.64 -14.29 -8.24
N LEU A 143 23.40 -14.19 -8.73
CA LEU A 143 22.18 -14.57 -8.04
C LEU A 143 21.75 -16.02 -8.32
N GLY A 144 22.66 -16.87 -8.83
CA GLY A 144 22.47 -18.31 -8.96
C GLY A 144 21.65 -18.75 -10.20
N ILE A 145 21.52 -17.91 -11.20
CA ILE A 145 20.85 -18.29 -12.45
C ILE A 145 21.85 -18.99 -13.37
N GLU A 146 21.45 -20.10 -13.97
CA GLU A 146 22.21 -20.83 -14.96
C GLU A 146 22.64 -19.95 -16.14
N GLU A 147 23.79 -20.23 -16.74
CA GLU A 147 24.42 -19.37 -17.73
C GLU A 147 23.57 -19.16 -18.98
N SER A 148 23.04 -20.24 -19.55
CA SER A 148 22.16 -20.18 -20.72
C SER A 148 20.95 -19.29 -20.50
N LYS A 149 20.27 -19.48 -19.36
CA LYS A 149 19.12 -18.68 -18.96
C LYS A 149 19.49 -17.24 -18.62
N ALA A 150 20.64 -17.02 -18.01
CA ALA A 150 21.13 -15.68 -17.72
C ALA A 150 21.38 -14.87 -19.00
N TRP A 151 21.96 -15.49 -20.04
CA TRP A 151 22.14 -14.87 -21.36
C TRP A 151 20.80 -14.61 -22.07
N GLU A 152 19.90 -15.60 -22.11
CA GLU A 152 18.57 -15.46 -22.70
C GLU A 152 17.83 -14.23 -22.12
N TYR A 153 17.78 -14.15 -20.79
CA TYR A 153 17.03 -13.06 -20.14
C TYR A 153 17.76 -11.72 -20.17
N ALA A 154 19.10 -11.70 -20.10
CA ALA A 154 19.86 -10.46 -20.21
C ALA A 154 19.67 -9.77 -21.56
N ASN A 155 19.50 -10.53 -22.64
CA ASN A 155 19.24 -10.05 -23.99
C ASN A 155 17.75 -9.75 -24.25
N SER A 156 16.85 -10.01 -23.28
CA SER A 156 15.43 -9.80 -23.47
C SER A 156 15.11 -8.34 -23.81
N ARG A 157 14.37 -8.13 -24.90
CA ARG A 157 13.84 -6.83 -25.32
C ARG A 157 12.50 -6.48 -24.67
N LYS A 158 11.97 -7.32 -23.76
CA LYS A 158 10.72 -7.08 -23.05
C LYS A 158 10.85 -5.85 -22.14
N GLY A 159 9.80 -5.02 -22.08
CA GLY A 159 9.78 -3.84 -21.23
C GLY A 159 10.00 -4.16 -19.75
N TYR A 160 10.58 -3.23 -19.00
CA TYR A 160 10.98 -3.39 -17.59
C TYR A 160 9.89 -3.97 -16.68
N TRP A 161 8.65 -3.54 -16.88
CA TRP A 161 7.51 -4.04 -16.10
C TRP A 161 7.19 -5.50 -16.40
N ARG A 162 7.26 -5.89 -17.66
CA ARG A 162 6.97 -7.27 -18.09
C ARG A 162 8.05 -8.22 -17.58
N ILE A 163 9.33 -7.86 -17.77
CA ILE A 163 10.45 -8.69 -17.36
C ILE A 163 10.55 -8.84 -15.83
N ALA A 164 10.17 -7.81 -15.06
CA ALA A 164 10.16 -7.84 -13.61
C ALA A 164 9.20 -8.89 -12.99
N ASN A 165 8.32 -9.46 -13.80
CA ASN A 165 7.43 -10.55 -13.39
C ASN A 165 7.80 -11.91 -14.01
N SER A 166 8.94 -11.99 -14.70
CA SER A 166 9.40 -13.26 -15.29
C SER A 166 9.87 -14.22 -14.20
N PRO A 167 9.78 -15.54 -14.44
CA PRO A 167 10.24 -16.56 -13.48
C PRO A 167 11.71 -16.35 -13.06
N ILE A 168 12.57 -16.02 -14.03
CA ILE A 168 14.01 -15.84 -13.78
C ILE A 168 14.26 -14.63 -12.87
N VAL A 169 13.63 -13.48 -13.12
CA VAL A 169 13.79 -12.30 -12.26
C VAL A 169 13.12 -12.52 -10.90
N ASN A 170 12.02 -13.27 -10.84
CA ASN A 170 11.40 -13.65 -9.58
C ASN A 170 12.29 -14.57 -8.74
N ARG A 171 13.00 -15.51 -9.39
CA ARG A 171 13.96 -16.43 -8.75
C ARG A 171 15.21 -15.70 -8.29
N SER A 172 15.82 -14.88 -9.16
CA SER A 172 17.06 -14.15 -8.85
C SER A 172 16.86 -13.08 -7.76
N LEU A 173 15.80 -12.30 -7.84
CA LEU A 173 15.42 -11.32 -6.82
C LEU A 173 14.26 -11.90 -5.99
N SER A 174 14.52 -13.03 -5.32
CA SER A 174 13.54 -13.74 -4.49
C SER A 174 13.06 -12.89 -3.31
N ILE A 175 12.04 -13.35 -2.59
CA ILE A 175 11.56 -12.68 -1.38
C ILE A 175 12.68 -12.67 -0.35
N GLN A 176 13.30 -13.82 -0.11
CA GLN A 176 14.39 -13.98 0.85
C GLN A 176 15.58 -13.06 0.53
N PHE A 177 15.94 -12.95 -0.75
CA PHE A 177 16.99 -12.00 -1.17
C PHE A 177 16.63 -10.56 -0.85
N LEU A 178 15.40 -10.13 -1.18
CA LEU A 178 14.94 -8.76 -0.93
C LEU A 178 14.85 -8.45 0.56
N GLU A 179 14.41 -9.39 1.38
CA GLU A 179 14.43 -9.29 2.85
C GLU A 179 15.86 -9.23 3.39
N GLY A 180 16.73 -10.10 2.90
CA GLY A 180 18.14 -10.16 3.30
C GLY A 180 18.90 -8.86 3.02
N ILE A 181 18.54 -8.12 1.97
CA ILE A 181 19.07 -6.79 1.72
C ILE A 181 18.28 -5.67 2.44
N GLY A 182 17.31 -6.02 3.27
CA GLY A 182 16.63 -5.14 4.23
C GLY A 182 15.35 -4.46 3.73
N TYR A 183 14.66 -4.97 2.69
CA TYR A 183 13.31 -4.51 2.38
C TYR A 183 12.29 -5.07 3.35
N ILE A 184 11.32 -4.24 3.75
CA ILE A 184 10.18 -4.62 4.59
C ILE A 184 8.94 -4.72 3.71
N PHE A 185 8.18 -5.82 3.86
CA PHE A 185 6.92 -6.02 3.17
C PHE A 185 5.74 -5.74 4.09
N PHE A 186 4.62 -5.31 3.50
CA PHE A 186 3.44 -4.87 4.25
C PHE A 186 2.83 -6.01 5.06
N TYR A 187 2.67 -7.19 4.45
CA TYR A 187 2.04 -8.32 5.11
C TYR A 187 2.85 -8.84 6.29
N ASP A 188 4.16 -9.01 6.11
CA ASP A 188 5.04 -9.53 7.16
C ASP A 188 5.14 -8.55 8.33
N TYR A 189 5.23 -7.25 8.02
CA TYR A 189 5.21 -6.23 9.06
C TYR A 189 3.86 -6.15 9.78
N TYR A 190 2.74 -6.28 9.05
CA TYR A 190 1.41 -6.36 9.65
C TYR A 190 1.29 -7.51 10.64
N GLN A 191 1.77 -8.71 10.27
CA GLN A 191 1.76 -9.86 11.20
C GLN A 191 2.56 -9.55 12.47
N LYS A 192 3.75 -8.97 12.37
CA LYS A 192 4.57 -8.61 13.54
C LYS A 192 3.86 -7.67 14.52
N ILE A 193 3.10 -6.69 14.03
CA ILE A 193 2.45 -5.68 14.88
C ILE A 193 1.05 -6.07 15.36
N THR A 194 0.47 -7.16 14.83
CA THR A 194 -0.90 -7.62 15.21
C THR A 194 -0.91 -8.91 16.00
N VAL A 195 0.22 -9.62 16.12
CA VAL A 195 0.37 -10.86 16.90
C VAL A 195 0.78 -10.58 18.36
N ASN A 196 1.03 -9.30 18.70
CA ASN A 196 1.33 -8.88 20.08
C ASN A 196 0.07 -8.36 20.77
#